data_29be1671287d8f696f9c7f77517854c2
#
_entry.id   29be1671287d8f696f9c7f77517854c2
#
_cell.length_a   1.000
_cell.length_b   1.000
_cell.length_c   1.000
_cell.angle_alpha   90.00
_cell.angle_beta   90.00
_cell.angle_gamma   90.00
#
_symmetry.space_group_name_H-M   'P 1'
#
loop_
_entity.id
_entity.type
_entity.pdbx_description
1 polymer ?
#
loop_
_entity_poly.entity_id
_entity_poly.type
_entity_poly.pdbx_seq_one_letter_code
_entity_poly.pdbx_strand_id
1 'polypeptide(L)'
;GGAGAFSDGKLTLSSEIGGSLELYLGERELSAMIDYVDKIYLEFGAPEVVYGVDNREEIQHFQHRATKAELKLIPVPIRHLGTGRCMEILRRMKDRLVSSGVEVRTECRVEGVLTENGAVTGISTAGGEKIYGRHVILAPGREGAQWLSGVARDLDIKTEVNPVDIGVRVEMPAEIMEPLTRVFYESK
;
A
#
# COMPACT_ATOMS: atom_id res chain seq x y z
N GLY A 1 2.14 8.15 13.19
CA GLY A 1 2.59 7.58 11.95
C GLY A 1 2.05 6.19 11.73
N GLY A 2 1.64 5.89 10.50
CA GLY A 2 1.21 4.54 10.13
C GLY A 2 2.40 3.60 9.92
N ALA A 3 2.13 2.31 9.73
CA ALA A 3 3.16 1.28 9.51
C ALA A 3 4.11 1.62 8.34
N GLY A 4 3.63 2.30 7.31
CA GLY A 4 4.44 2.76 6.18
C GLY A 4 5.57 3.71 6.55
N ALA A 5 5.44 4.51 7.60
CA ALA A 5 6.49 5.44 8.04
C ALA A 5 7.70 4.73 8.65
N PHE A 6 7.52 3.52 9.17
CA PHE A 6 8.54 2.74 9.85
C PHE A 6 8.92 1.46 9.10
N SER A 7 8.43 1.29 7.89
CA SER A 7 8.79 0.17 7.02
C SER A 7 9.98 0.52 6.13
N ASP A 8 10.53 -0.49 5.48
CA ASP A 8 11.54 -0.31 4.42
C ASP A 8 11.02 0.51 3.23
N GLY A 9 9.71 0.70 3.15
CA GLY A 9 9.06 1.48 2.10
C GLY A 9 9.24 0.87 0.72
N LYS A 10 8.41 -0.10 0.39
CA LYS A 10 8.40 -0.72 -0.94
C LYS A 10 7.14 -0.30 -1.68
N LEU A 11 7.30 0.23 -2.87
CA LEU A 11 6.22 0.44 -3.82
C LEU A 11 6.27 -0.68 -4.85
N THR A 12 5.27 -1.51 -4.85
CA THR A 12 5.04 -2.52 -5.87
C THR A 12 4.34 -1.86 -7.05
N LEU A 13 5.03 -1.80 -8.19
CA LEU A 13 4.55 -1.10 -9.39
C LEU A 13 3.91 -2.08 -10.37
N SER A 14 3.01 -2.94 -9.85
CA SER A 14 2.33 -3.96 -10.63
C SER A 14 0.93 -4.19 -10.10
N SER A 15 0.00 -4.48 -10.99
CA SER A 15 -1.36 -4.93 -10.66
C SER A 15 -1.42 -6.41 -10.26
N GLU A 16 -0.36 -7.19 -10.50
CA GLU A 16 -0.36 -8.64 -10.22
C GLU A 16 -0.21 -8.99 -8.74
N ILE A 17 0.18 -8.03 -7.90
CA ILE A 17 0.42 -8.24 -6.47
C ILE A 17 -0.25 -7.15 -5.64
N GLY A 18 -1.08 -7.56 -4.72
CA GLY A 18 -1.68 -6.72 -3.70
C GLY A 18 -3.05 -6.16 -4.04
N GLY A 19 -4.06 -6.67 -3.39
CA GLY A 19 -5.44 -6.20 -3.52
C GLY A 19 -6.18 -6.80 -4.72
N SER A 20 -7.37 -6.27 -4.97
CA SER A 20 -8.28 -6.74 -6.03
C SER A 20 -8.97 -5.56 -6.72
N LEU A 21 -8.27 -4.42 -6.82
CA LEU A 21 -8.84 -3.21 -7.44
C LEU A 21 -9.10 -3.40 -8.93
N GLU A 22 -8.40 -4.32 -9.59
CA GLU A 22 -8.62 -4.67 -11.00
C GLU A 22 -10.05 -5.16 -11.26
N LEU A 23 -10.71 -5.77 -10.28
CA LEU A 23 -12.11 -6.20 -10.38
C LEU A 23 -13.10 -5.03 -10.51
N TYR A 24 -12.72 -3.84 -10.05
CA TYR A 24 -13.56 -2.64 -10.05
C TYR A 24 -13.17 -1.65 -11.17
N LEU A 25 -11.88 -1.54 -11.47
CA LEU A 25 -11.37 -0.51 -12.38
C LEU A 25 -10.95 -1.08 -13.74
N GLY A 26 -10.64 -2.37 -13.78
CA GLY A 26 -9.93 -2.98 -14.90
C GLY A 26 -8.42 -2.70 -14.89
N GLU A 27 -7.66 -3.56 -15.55
CA GLU A 27 -6.20 -3.58 -15.50
C GLU A 27 -5.57 -2.28 -16.01
N ARG A 28 -6.10 -1.72 -17.11
CA ARG A 28 -5.55 -0.50 -17.72
C ARG A 28 -5.66 0.72 -16.81
N GLU A 29 -6.80 0.87 -16.15
CA GLU A 29 -7.04 2.01 -15.25
C GLU A 29 -6.23 1.86 -13.97
N LEU A 30 -6.18 0.64 -13.42
CA LEU A 30 -5.36 0.32 -12.25
C LEU A 30 -3.87 0.59 -12.52
N SER A 31 -3.34 0.16 -13.68
CA SER A 31 -1.95 0.43 -14.06
C SER A 31 -1.68 1.94 -14.14
N ALA A 32 -2.58 2.71 -14.75
CA ALA A 32 -2.45 4.17 -14.80
C ALA A 32 -2.47 4.83 -13.42
N MET A 33 -3.24 4.29 -12.48
CA MET A 33 -3.26 4.77 -11.10
C MET A 33 -1.98 4.41 -10.34
N ILE A 34 -1.42 3.23 -10.55
CA ILE A 34 -0.13 2.83 -9.99
C ILE A 34 0.96 3.79 -10.48
N ASP A 35 1.03 4.06 -11.78
CA ASP A 35 1.96 5.02 -12.37
C ASP A 35 1.79 6.44 -11.80
N TYR A 36 0.55 6.85 -11.58
CA TYR A 36 0.25 8.15 -10.97
C TYR A 36 0.76 8.23 -9.52
N VAL A 37 0.53 7.21 -8.72
CA VAL A 37 1.01 7.13 -7.33
C VAL A 37 2.54 7.11 -7.30
N ASP A 38 3.19 6.35 -8.19
CA ASP A 38 4.65 6.31 -8.29
C ASP A 38 5.24 7.68 -8.61
N LYS A 39 4.65 8.43 -9.54
CA LYS A 39 5.05 9.81 -9.85
C LYS A 39 4.94 10.74 -8.64
N ILE A 40 3.88 10.61 -7.85
CA ILE A 40 3.76 11.39 -6.61
C ILE A 40 4.95 11.08 -5.67
N TYR A 41 5.28 9.81 -5.47
CA TYR A 41 6.43 9.46 -4.62
C TYR A 41 7.75 10.01 -5.17
N LEU A 42 7.96 9.99 -6.48
CA LEU A 42 9.13 10.59 -7.13
C LEU A 42 9.20 12.11 -6.89
N GLU A 43 8.09 12.83 -7.03
CA GLU A 43 8.01 14.27 -6.74
C GLU A 43 8.41 14.60 -5.30
N PHE A 44 8.14 13.72 -4.35
CA PHE A 44 8.52 13.89 -2.95
C PHE A 44 9.87 13.28 -2.57
N GLY A 45 10.65 12.82 -3.56
CA GLY A 45 12.05 12.42 -3.39
C GLY A 45 12.28 10.93 -3.23
N ALA A 46 11.39 10.09 -3.75
CA ALA A 46 11.66 8.67 -3.89
C ALA A 46 12.83 8.43 -4.86
N PRO A 47 13.64 7.38 -4.68
CA PRO A 47 14.68 7.01 -5.63
C PRO A 47 14.12 6.69 -7.00
N GLU A 48 14.83 7.07 -8.07
CA GLU A 48 14.41 6.78 -9.45
C GLU A 48 14.56 5.31 -9.84
N VAL A 49 15.42 4.58 -9.12
CA VAL A 49 15.73 3.17 -9.41
C VAL A 49 14.51 2.30 -9.16
N VAL A 50 14.19 1.47 -10.15
CA VAL A 50 13.18 0.40 -10.08
C VAL A 50 13.91 -0.93 -10.22
N TYR A 51 13.69 -1.82 -9.27
CA TYR A 51 14.26 -3.17 -9.28
C TYR A 51 13.31 -4.16 -9.95
N GLY A 52 13.86 -5.28 -10.40
CA GLY A 52 13.07 -6.38 -10.99
C GLY A 52 12.63 -6.15 -12.44
N VAL A 53 13.16 -5.12 -13.13
CA VAL A 53 12.83 -4.79 -14.53
C VAL A 53 14.02 -4.89 -15.47
N ASP A 54 15.22 -4.72 -14.93
CA ASP A 54 16.46 -4.80 -15.69
C ASP A 54 16.87 -6.26 -15.91
N ASN A 55 17.65 -6.52 -16.97
CA ASN A 55 18.20 -7.84 -17.26
C ASN A 55 17.12 -8.93 -17.51
N ARG A 56 16.33 -8.73 -18.54
CA ARG A 56 15.25 -9.66 -18.94
C ARG A 56 15.70 -11.10 -19.13
N GLU A 57 16.92 -11.32 -19.61
CA GLU A 57 17.45 -12.67 -19.82
C GLU A 57 17.66 -13.41 -18.48
N GLU A 58 18.23 -12.75 -17.49
CA GLU A 58 18.38 -13.33 -16.15
C GLU A 58 17.03 -13.57 -15.49
N ILE A 59 16.08 -12.65 -15.62
CA ILE A 59 14.72 -12.82 -15.12
C ILE A 59 14.07 -14.08 -15.72
N GLN A 60 14.12 -14.22 -17.04
CA GLN A 60 13.60 -15.39 -17.74
C GLN A 60 14.32 -16.69 -17.33
N HIS A 61 15.63 -16.62 -17.13
CA HIS A 61 16.40 -17.76 -16.64
C HIS A 61 15.88 -18.24 -15.26
N PHE A 62 15.67 -17.31 -14.32
CA PHE A 62 15.13 -17.66 -13.00
C PHE A 62 13.68 -18.14 -13.06
N GLN A 63 12.84 -17.54 -13.90
CA GLN A 63 11.48 -18.02 -14.12
C GLN A 63 11.45 -19.45 -14.64
N HIS A 64 12.32 -19.76 -15.60
CA HIS A 64 12.45 -21.12 -16.13
C HIS A 64 12.93 -22.13 -15.08
N ARG A 65 13.89 -21.73 -14.23
CA ARG A 65 14.33 -22.58 -13.11
C ARG A 65 13.23 -22.81 -12.09
N ALA A 66 12.47 -21.77 -11.75
CA ALA A 66 11.34 -21.86 -10.84
C ALA A 66 10.28 -22.83 -11.40
N THR A 67 9.93 -22.70 -12.67
CA THR A 67 8.97 -23.58 -13.34
C THR A 67 9.42 -25.05 -13.32
N LYS A 68 10.72 -25.31 -13.53
CA LYS A 68 11.28 -26.68 -13.42
C LYS A 68 11.20 -27.26 -12.01
N ALA A 69 11.13 -26.40 -11.00
CA ALA A 69 10.96 -26.78 -9.59
C ALA A 69 9.48 -26.74 -9.15
N GLU A 70 8.55 -26.68 -10.10
CA GLU A 70 7.10 -26.57 -9.86
C GLU A 70 6.71 -25.31 -9.05
N LEU A 71 7.54 -24.26 -9.13
CA LEU A 71 7.31 -22.96 -8.53
C LEU A 71 6.94 -21.93 -9.59
N LYS A 72 6.17 -20.92 -9.20
CA LYS A 72 5.88 -19.75 -10.03
C LYS A 72 6.64 -18.55 -9.49
N LEU A 73 7.57 -18.03 -10.28
CA LEU A 73 8.24 -16.77 -10.00
C LEU A 73 7.54 -15.64 -10.75
N ILE A 74 7.03 -14.67 -10.02
CA ILE A 74 6.40 -13.45 -10.56
C ILE A 74 7.41 -12.31 -10.41
N PRO A 75 8.06 -11.86 -11.48
CA PRO A 75 8.91 -10.67 -11.42
C PRO A 75 8.04 -9.44 -11.27
N VAL A 76 8.35 -8.63 -10.28
CA VAL A 76 7.55 -7.44 -9.97
C VAL A 76 8.45 -6.22 -9.96
N PRO A 77 8.09 -5.15 -10.70
CA PRO A 77 8.75 -3.88 -10.58
C PRO A 77 8.59 -3.31 -9.17
N ILE A 78 9.71 -3.02 -8.50
CA ILE A 78 9.71 -2.50 -7.13
C ILE A 78 10.56 -1.25 -7.05
N ARG A 79 9.98 -0.19 -6.50
CA ARG A 79 10.72 0.99 -6.05
C ARG A 79 10.93 0.88 -4.55
N HIS A 80 12.18 0.80 -4.14
CA HIS A 80 12.55 0.74 -2.73
C HIS A 80 12.88 2.13 -2.20
N LEU A 81 12.10 2.60 -1.22
CA LEU A 81 12.27 3.95 -0.66
C LEU A 81 13.43 4.02 0.36
N GLY A 82 13.66 2.94 1.09
CA GLY A 82 14.61 2.89 2.19
C GLY A 82 14.00 3.40 3.50
N THR A 83 14.42 2.80 4.62
CA THR A 83 13.80 2.99 5.95
C THR A 83 13.76 4.45 6.41
N GLY A 84 14.88 5.18 6.33
CA GLY A 84 14.92 6.58 6.76
C GLY A 84 14.23 7.54 5.78
N ARG A 85 14.31 7.24 4.49
CA ARG A 85 13.75 8.09 3.42
C ARG A 85 12.23 8.02 3.35
N CYS A 86 11.64 6.87 3.66
CA CYS A 86 10.18 6.72 3.70
C CYS A 86 9.54 7.75 4.63
N MET A 87 10.06 7.92 5.83
CA MET A 87 9.59 8.91 6.80
C MET A 87 9.72 10.35 6.29
N GLU A 88 10.83 10.67 5.62
CA GLU A 88 11.08 11.98 5.05
C GLU A 88 10.11 12.31 3.89
N ILE A 89 9.86 11.34 2.99
CA ILE A 89 8.90 11.49 1.90
C ILE A 89 7.51 11.76 2.46
N LEU A 90 7.05 10.97 3.42
CA LEU A 90 5.73 11.15 4.04
C LEU A 90 5.62 12.49 4.78
N ARG A 91 6.71 12.95 5.42
CA ARG A 91 6.75 14.27 6.05
C ARG A 91 6.56 15.38 5.01
N ARG A 92 7.28 15.32 3.89
CA ARG A 92 7.14 16.29 2.79
C ARG A 92 5.73 16.30 2.19
N MET A 93 5.14 15.11 2.00
CA MET A 93 3.75 15.00 1.55
C MET A 93 2.78 15.68 2.53
N LYS A 94 2.93 15.42 3.83
CA LYS A 94 2.13 16.07 4.85
C LYS A 94 2.31 17.59 4.83
N ASP A 95 3.55 18.08 4.79
CA ASP A 95 3.86 19.51 4.79
C ASP A 95 3.25 20.20 3.55
N ARG A 96 3.26 19.54 2.40
CA ARG A 96 2.59 20.02 1.18
C ARG A 96 1.08 20.13 1.37
N LEU A 97 0.44 19.12 1.96
CA LEU A 97 -1.00 19.14 2.24
C LEU A 97 -1.36 20.30 3.17
N VAL A 98 -0.63 20.47 4.27
CA VAL A 98 -0.85 21.55 5.23
C VAL A 98 -0.65 22.91 4.56
N SER A 99 0.40 23.11 3.78
CA SER A 99 0.64 24.35 3.05
C SER A 99 -0.42 24.65 1.99
N SER A 100 -1.13 23.63 1.52
CA SER A 100 -2.26 23.76 0.59
C SER A 100 -3.61 23.98 1.30
N GLY A 101 -3.62 24.18 2.62
CA GLY A 101 -4.83 24.44 3.38
C GLY A 101 -5.56 23.21 3.91
N VAL A 102 -4.97 22.01 3.78
CA VAL A 102 -5.53 20.80 4.38
C VAL A 102 -5.26 20.79 5.87
N GLU A 103 -6.31 20.64 6.67
CA GLU A 103 -6.18 20.45 8.11
C GLU A 103 -5.78 19.01 8.43
N VAL A 104 -4.65 18.83 9.11
CA VAL A 104 -4.18 17.52 9.58
C VAL A 104 -4.27 17.49 11.10
N ARG A 105 -5.17 16.66 11.62
CA ARG A 105 -5.35 16.46 13.06
C ARG A 105 -4.71 15.14 13.49
N THR A 106 -3.76 15.21 14.39
CA THR A 106 -3.16 14.07 15.08
C THR A 106 -3.81 13.88 16.44
N GLU A 107 -3.68 12.67 17.02
CA GLU A 107 -4.28 12.33 18.32
C GLU A 107 -5.81 12.53 18.35
N CYS A 108 -6.43 12.52 17.18
CA CYS A 108 -7.86 12.69 16.98
C CYS A 108 -8.48 11.35 16.57
N ARG A 109 -8.93 10.57 17.54
CA ARG A 109 -9.54 9.26 17.29
C ARG A 109 -10.97 9.44 16.77
N VAL A 110 -11.24 8.86 15.62
CA VAL A 110 -12.60 8.76 15.06
C VAL A 110 -13.31 7.56 15.72
N GLU A 111 -14.52 7.77 16.19
CA GLU A 111 -15.35 6.73 16.81
C GLU A 111 -16.47 6.25 15.89
N GLY A 112 -17.08 7.15 15.12
CA GLY A 112 -18.22 6.79 14.29
C GLY A 112 -18.34 7.59 13.02
N VAL A 113 -19.19 7.12 12.14
CA VAL A 113 -19.61 7.77 10.92
C VAL A 113 -21.01 8.35 11.13
N LEU A 114 -21.18 9.62 10.80
CA LEU A 114 -22.46 10.31 10.90
C LEU A 114 -23.27 10.10 9.63
N THR A 115 -24.53 9.73 9.78
CA THR A 115 -25.46 9.57 8.66
C THR A 115 -26.73 10.33 8.89
N GLU A 116 -27.32 10.86 7.83
CA GLU A 116 -28.63 11.50 7.81
C GLU A 116 -29.36 11.10 6.54
N ASN A 117 -30.59 10.63 6.69
CA ASN A 117 -31.42 10.17 5.55
C ASN A 117 -30.73 9.14 4.64
N GLY A 118 -29.92 8.22 5.22
CA GLY A 118 -29.19 7.19 4.47
C GLY A 118 -27.92 7.67 3.77
N ALA A 119 -27.53 8.94 3.94
CA ALA A 119 -26.30 9.49 3.38
C ALA A 119 -25.27 9.77 4.49
N VAL A 120 -23.99 9.56 4.20
CA VAL A 120 -22.90 9.93 5.10
C VAL A 120 -22.76 11.46 5.10
N THR A 121 -22.71 12.05 6.30
CA THR A 121 -22.61 13.52 6.49
C THR A 121 -21.33 13.94 7.21
N GLY A 122 -20.60 13.01 7.80
CA GLY A 122 -19.38 13.31 8.53
C GLY A 122 -18.91 12.18 9.44
N ILE A 123 -18.14 12.56 10.44
CA ILE A 123 -17.59 11.66 11.46
C ILE A 123 -17.79 12.24 12.86
N SER A 124 -17.75 11.38 13.88
CA SER A 124 -17.64 11.76 15.29
C SER A 124 -16.30 11.34 15.88
N THR A 125 -15.73 12.15 16.74
CA THR A 125 -14.48 11.88 17.44
C THR A 125 -14.71 11.38 18.86
N ALA A 126 -13.71 10.76 19.48
CA ALA A 126 -13.73 10.34 20.88
C ALA A 126 -13.94 11.51 21.86
N GLY A 127 -13.59 12.72 21.47
CA GLY A 127 -13.87 13.93 22.22
C GLY A 127 -15.30 14.47 22.07
N GLY A 128 -16.17 13.79 21.34
CA GLY A 128 -17.57 14.18 21.11
C GLY A 128 -17.76 15.24 20.01
N GLU A 129 -16.70 15.67 19.35
CA GLU A 129 -16.77 16.62 18.23
C GLU A 129 -17.35 15.93 17.00
N LYS A 130 -18.19 16.66 16.28
CA LYS A 130 -18.73 16.23 14.97
C LYS A 130 -18.04 17.04 13.87
N ILE A 131 -17.46 16.35 12.89
CA ILE A 131 -16.80 16.94 11.74
C ILE A 131 -17.60 16.55 10.50
N TYR A 132 -18.15 17.53 9.83
CA TYR A 132 -18.99 17.33 8.66
C TYR A 132 -18.18 17.42 7.37
N GLY A 133 -18.54 16.59 6.39
CA GLY A 133 -17.88 16.55 5.10
C GLY A 133 -18.80 15.98 4.03
N ARG A 134 -18.63 16.45 2.80
CA ARG A 134 -19.39 15.97 1.64
C ARG A 134 -19.03 14.53 1.29
N HIS A 135 -17.78 14.15 1.51
CA HIS A 135 -17.26 12.80 1.30
C HIS A 135 -16.42 12.42 2.52
N VAL A 136 -16.50 11.17 2.91
CA VAL A 136 -15.68 10.60 4.00
C VAL A 136 -14.93 9.39 3.45
N ILE A 137 -13.59 9.42 3.57
CA ILE A 137 -12.72 8.32 3.20
C ILE A 137 -12.19 7.68 4.47
N LEU A 138 -12.46 6.40 4.67
CA LEU A 138 -11.98 5.62 5.81
C LEU A 138 -10.79 4.76 5.37
N ALA A 139 -9.62 5.06 5.89
CA ALA A 139 -8.38 4.32 5.60
C ALA A 139 -7.61 3.98 6.89
N PRO A 140 -8.23 3.25 7.85
CA PRO A 140 -7.70 3.09 9.19
C PRO A 140 -6.49 2.14 9.28
N GLY A 141 -6.15 1.42 8.22
CA GLY A 141 -5.09 0.42 8.23
C GLY A 141 -5.42 -0.80 9.11
N ARG A 142 -4.40 -1.59 9.45
CA ARG A 142 -4.57 -2.86 10.19
C ARG A 142 -5.11 -2.63 11.60
N GLU A 143 -4.62 -1.62 12.30
CA GLU A 143 -5.05 -1.30 13.67
C GLU A 143 -6.54 -0.94 13.74
N GLY A 144 -7.09 -0.34 12.69
CA GLY A 144 -8.49 0.02 12.63
C GLY A 144 -9.40 -1.00 11.95
N ALA A 145 -8.91 -2.18 11.57
CA ALA A 145 -9.69 -3.18 10.84
C ALA A 145 -10.94 -3.64 11.61
N GLN A 146 -10.79 -3.87 12.92
CA GLN A 146 -11.91 -4.26 13.78
C GLN A 146 -12.96 -3.14 13.90
N TRP A 147 -12.50 -1.90 14.06
CA TRP A 147 -13.37 -0.73 14.07
C TRP A 147 -14.11 -0.57 12.75
N LEU A 148 -13.42 -0.69 11.61
CA LEU A 148 -14.03 -0.60 10.28
C LEU A 148 -15.09 -1.68 10.06
N SER A 149 -14.86 -2.91 10.56
CA SER A 149 -15.86 -3.98 10.53
C SER A 149 -17.10 -3.65 11.36
N GLY A 150 -16.92 -2.94 12.48
CA GLY A 150 -18.02 -2.38 13.27
C GLY A 150 -18.83 -1.34 12.48
N VAL A 151 -18.15 -0.37 11.89
CA VAL A 151 -18.77 0.66 11.06
C VAL A 151 -19.57 0.04 9.90
N ALA A 152 -19.00 -0.96 9.21
CA ALA A 152 -19.67 -1.65 8.13
C ALA A 152 -20.98 -2.31 8.59
N ARG A 153 -20.95 -2.96 9.75
CA ARG A 153 -22.15 -3.57 10.35
C ARG A 153 -23.20 -2.54 10.73
N ASP A 154 -22.79 -1.45 11.37
CA ASP A 154 -23.70 -0.39 11.84
C ASP A 154 -24.37 0.35 10.66
N LEU A 155 -23.72 0.38 9.50
CA LEU A 155 -24.20 0.98 8.27
C LEU A 155 -24.86 -0.03 7.32
N ASP A 156 -25.03 -1.29 7.74
CA ASP A 156 -25.57 -2.39 6.91
C ASP A 156 -24.83 -2.57 5.57
N ILE A 157 -23.51 -2.37 5.60
CA ILE A 157 -22.64 -2.59 4.44
C ILE A 157 -22.24 -4.07 4.39
N LYS A 158 -22.59 -4.73 3.29
CA LYS A 158 -22.21 -6.12 3.05
C LYS A 158 -20.67 -6.24 3.00
N THR A 159 -20.14 -7.16 3.80
CA THR A 159 -18.70 -7.48 3.80
C THR A 159 -18.48 -8.92 3.37
N GLU A 160 -17.33 -9.16 2.74
CA GLU A 160 -16.89 -10.50 2.33
C GLU A 160 -15.52 -10.77 2.92
N VAL A 161 -15.24 -12.04 3.18
CA VAL A 161 -13.90 -12.45 3.66
C VAL A 161 -12.98 -12.57 2.45
N ASN A 162 -11.91 -11.79 2.48
CA ASN A 162 -10.89 -11.90 1.46
C ASN A 162 -9.99 -13.13 1.67
N PRO A 163 -9.45 -13.73 0.61
CA PRO A 163 -8.41 -14.74 0.74
C PRO A 163 -7.18 -14.15 1.44
N VAL A 164 -6.43 -15.01 2.12
CA VAL A 164 -5.19 -14.65 2.78
C VAL A 164 -4.02 -15.39 2.14
N ASP A 165 -2.91 -14.70 1.99
CA ASP A 165 -1.67 -15.32 1.57
C ASP A 165 -0.98 -15.95 2.78
N ILE A 166 -0.58 -17.20 2.65
CA ILE A 166 0.23 -17.90 3.63
C ILE A 166 1.64 -18.01 3.08
N GLY A 167 2.60 -17.46 3.79
CA GLY A 167 4.00 -17.49 3.41
C GLY A 167 4.86 -18.28 4.39
N VAL A 168 5.94 -18.85 3.88
CA VAL A 168 7.01 -19.44 4.67
C VAL A 168 8.22 -18.54 4.61
N ARG A 169 8.72 -18.12 5.76
CA ARG A 169 9.99 -17.40 5.85
C ARG A 169 11.13 -18.42 5.85
N VAL A 170 12.02 -18.29 4.88
CA VAL A 170 13.22 -19.10 4.77
C VAL A 170 14.43 -18.22 5.04
N GLU A 171 15.28 -18.64 5.96
CA GLU A 171 16.54 -17.96 6.27
C GLU A 171 17.70 -18.82 5.82
N MET A 172 18.64 -18.21 5.10
CA MET A 172 19.85 -18.85 4.60
C MET A 172 20.98 -17.83 4.47
N PRO A 173 22.25 -18.27 4.34
CA PRO A 173 23.36 -17.34 4.08
C PRO A 173 23.10 -16.46 2.85
N ALA A 174 23.48 -15.18 2.97
CA ALA A 174 23.21 -14.17 1.92
C ALA A 174 23.84 -14.54 0.58
N GLU A 175 25.00 -15.19 0.62
CA GLU A 175 25.78 -15.62 -0.56
C GLU A 175 24.98 -16.61 -1.43
N ILE A 176 24.14 -17.44 -0.82
CA ILE A 176 23.28 -18.40 -1.55
C ILE A 176 22.20 -17.65 -2.33
N MET A 177 21.69 -16.56 -1.78
CA MET A 177 20.65 -15.75 -2.37
C MET A 177 21.16 -14.63 -3.28
N GLU A 178 22.46 -14.34 -3.25
CA GLU A 178 23.05 -13.25 -4.03
C GLU A 178 22.65 -13.25 -5.51
N PRO A 179 22.64 -14.38 -6.22
CA PRO A 179 22.20 -14.39 -7.63
C PRO A 179 20.76 -13.90 -7.84
N LEU A 180 19.86 -14.16 -6.88
CA LEU A 180 18.48 -13.67 -6.90
C LEU A 180 18.36 -12.22 -6.46
N THR A 181 19.03 -11.88 -5.34
CA THR A 181 18.95 -10.53 -4.76
C THR A 181 19.52 -9.47 -5.68
N ARG A 182 20.53 -9.82 -6.47
CA ARG A 182 21.12 -8.93 -7.47
C ARG A 182 20.13 -8.57 -8.58
N VAL A 183 19.25 -9.50 -8.97
CA VAL A 183 18.28 -9.30 -10.07
C VAL A 183 16.96 -8.72 -9.56
N PHE A 184 16.45 -9.24 -8.47
CA PHE A 184 15.11 -8.93 -7.96
C PHE A 184 15.06 -8.03 -6.74
N TYR A 185 16.19 -7.76 -6.11
CA TYR A 185 16.31 -7.03 -4.84
C TYR A 185 15.62 -7.70 -3.62
N GLU A 186 14.54 -8.43 -3.78
CA GLU A 186 13.59 -8.85 -2.74
C GLU A 186 13.90 -10.17 -2.05
N SER A 187 15.01 -10.73 -2.19
CA SER A 187 15.35 -11.99 -1.50
C SER A 187 16.15 -11.74 -0.22
N LYS A 188 15.74 -10.74 0.56
CA LYS A 188 16.26 -10.61 1.93
C LYS A 188 15.47 -11.47 2.89
#